data_94456e6a3cfcdbf091f877a8aa8f9833
#
_entry.id   94456e6a3cfcdbf091f877a8aa8f9833
#
_cell.length_a   1.000
_cell.length_b   1.000
_cell.length_c   1.000
_cell.angle_alpha   90.00
_cell.angle_beta   90.00
_cell.angle_gamma   90.00
#
_symmetry.space_group_name_H-M   'P 1'
#
loop_
_entity.id
_entity.type
_entity.pdbx_description
1 polymer ?
#
loop_
_entity_poly.entity_id
_entity_poly.type
_entity_poly.pdbx_seq_one_letter_code
_entity_poly.pdbx_strand_id
1 'polypeptide(L)'
;MCYKAQHLHDEFPGLPTVAAVCVYPNFVKIAVNALKDSPIKVASVATAFPSGHSSLDVKIADTKMAVDAGAHEVDMVISRGKFHMGDFGFVYDEIAAIKQACGTSVRLKVILETGELGNLDNVRLASDIAIAAGADFIKTSTGKIKPAATLPVTLVMLEAIKDHYYK
;
A
#
# COMPACT_ATOMS: atom_id res chain seq x y z
N MET A 1 16.63 11.17 -2.90
CA MET A 1 15.29 10.76 -3.39
C MET A 1 14.33 11.93 -3.44
N CYS A 2 14.06 12.64 -2.35
CA CYS A 2 13.09 13.76 -2.30
C CYS A 2 13.41 14.88 -3.29
N TYR A 3 14.66 15.34 -3.37
CA TYR A 3 15.10 16.32 -4.38
C TYR A 3 14.76 15.85 -5.81
N LYS A 4 15.11 14.61 -6.15
CA LYS A 4 14.82 14.04 -7.47
C LYS A 4 13.31 13.95 -7.75
N ALA A 5 12.50 13.67 -6.73
CA ALA A 5 11.03 13.62 -6.87
C ALA A 5 10.42 14.99 -7.19
N GLN A 6 11.02 16.07 -6.68
CA GLN A 6 10.61 17.45 -6.96
C GLN A 6 11.11 17.98 -8.33
N HIS A 7 12.22 17.42 -8.83
CA HIS A 7 12.94 17.89 -10.04
C HIS A 7 13.08 16.76 -11.05
N LEU A 8 11.95 16.10 -11.39
CA LEU A 8 11.96 14.93 -12.28
C LEU A 8 12.40 15.26 -13.71
N HIS A 9 11.99 16.42 -14.20
CA HIS A 9 12.15 16.80 -15.60
C HIS A 9 12.36 18.31 -15.72
N ASP A 10 13.56 18.79 -15.38
CA ASP A 10 13.90 20.20 -15.56
C ASP A 10 13.76 20.64 -17.04
N GLU A 11 13.93 19.69 -17.98
CA GLU A 11 13.74 19.91 -19.43
C GLU A 11 12.26 19.97 -19.85
N PHE A 12 11.34 19.52 -18.98
CA PHE A 12 9.89 19.45 -19.26
C PHE A 12 9.05 20.02 -18.10
N PRO A 13 9.09 21.33 -17.87
CA PRO A 13 8.48 21.97 -16.70
C PRO A 13 6.93 21.83 -16.65
N GLY A 14 6.29 21.40 -17.74
CA GLY A 14 4.85 21.13 -17.77
C GLY A 14 4.43 19.73 -17.30
N LEU A 15 5.37 18.84 -16.99
CA LEU A 15 5.04 17.52 -16.48
C LEU A 15 4.76 17.56 -14.98
N PRO A 16 3.74 16.78 -14.52
CA PRO A 16 3.45 16.70 -13.10
C PRO A 16 4.56 15.98 -12.33
N THR A 17 4.73 16.32 -11.06
CA THR A 17 5.60 15.59 -10.13
C THR A 17 5.07 14.18 -9.86
N VAL A 18 5.87 13.33 -9.15
CA VAL A 18 5.35 12.08 -8.60
C VAL A 18 4.29 12.37 -7.53
N ALA A 19 3.30 11.49 -7.40
CA ALA A 19 2.25 11.63 -6.39
C ALA A 19 2.78 11.44 -4.96
N ALA A 20 3.72 10.50 -4.77
CA ALA A 20 4.31 10.20 -3.47
C ALA A 20 5.72 9.63 -3.59
N VAL A 21 6.50 9.77 -2.52
CA VAL A 21 7.71 8.97 -2.27
C VAL A 21 7.40 7.95 -1.18
N CYS A 22 7.91 6.71 -1.34
CA CYS A 22 7.71 5.66 -0.37
C CYS A 22 9.03 5.31 0.32
N VAL A 23 9.02 5.31 1.66
CA VAL A 23 10.19 5.10 2.50
C VAL A 23 9.91 4.09 3.63
N TYR A 24 10.95 3.66 4.33
CA TYR A 24 10.79 2.94 5.59
C TYR A 24 10.43 3.90 6.73
N PRO A 25 9.79 3.44 7.82
CA PRO A 25 9.27 4.31 8.89
C PRO A 25 10.30 5.26 9.48
N ASN A 26 11.54 4.83 9.65
CA ASN A 26 12.64 5.64 10.20
C ASN A 26 13.04 6.85 9.31
N PHE A 27 12.62 6.87 8.05
CA PHE A 27 12.88 7.97 7.11
C PHE A 27 11.69 8.90 6.88
N VAL A 28 10.52 8.57 7.43
CA VAL A 28 9.29 9.34 7.21
C VAL A 28 9.47 10.80 7.61
N LYS A 29 9.93 11.06 8.83
CA LYS A 29 10.11 12.42 9.34
C LYS A 29 11.10 13.25 8.49
N ILE A 30 12.15 12.61 8.00
CA ILE A 30 13.12 13.25 7.11
C ILE A 30 12.48 13.59 5.76
N ALA A 31 11.72 12.65 5.19
CA ALA A 31 11.03 12.84 3.91
C ALA A 31 9.94 13.92 4.01
N VAL A 32 9.14 13.91 5.08
CA VAL A 32 8.11 14.95 5.34
C VAL A 32 8.75 16.33 5.41
N ASN A 33 9.83 16.50 6.15
CA ASN A 33 10.52 17.78 6.24
C ASN A 33 11.12 18.24 4.90
N ALA A 34 11.65 17.29 4.11
CA ALA A 34 12.24 17.60 2.81
C ALA A 34 11.19 17.95 1.73
N LEU A 35 9.95 17.55 1.91
CA LEU A 35 8.85 17.73 0.94
C LEU A 35 7.76 18.70 1.41
N LYS A 36 7.95 19.37 2.55
CA LYS A 36 6.93 20.23 3.19
C LYS A 36 6.33 21.30 2.27
N ASP A 37 7.13 21.83 1.34
CA ASP A 37 6.74 22.90 0.42
C ASP A 37 6.37 22.34 -0.98
N SER A 38 6.07 21.05 -1.08
CA SER A 38 5.69 20.38 -2.32
C SER A 38 4.36 19.65 -2.21
N PRO A 39 3.67 19.36 -3.32
CA PRO A 39 2.43 18.57 -3.30
C PRO A 39 2.68 17.07 -3.07
N ILE A 40 3.94 16.63 -3.09
CA ILE A 40 4.34 15.22 -3.04
C ILE A 40 4.06 14.65 -1.65
N LYS A 41 3.32 13.54 -1.61
CA LYS A 41 3.00 12.85 -0.36
C LYS A 41 4.16 11.96 0.09
N VAL A 42 4.17 11.62 1.37
CA VAL A 42 5.10 10.64 1.94
C VAL A 42 4.31 9.40 2.31
N ALA A 43 4.62 8.29 1.67
CA ALA A 43 4.15 6.97 2.01
C ALA A 43 5.19 6.23 2.86
N SER A 44 4.75 5.42 3.80
CA SER A 44 5.62 4.53 4.57
C SER A 44 5.20 3.09 4.39
N VAL A 45 6.15 2.20 4.13
CA VAL A 45 5.89 0.77 4.29
C VAL A 45 5.69 0.45 5.76
N ALA A 46 4.84 -0.53 6.07
CA ALA A 46 4.57 -1.01 7.42
C ALA A 46 4.17 -2.50 7.40
N THR A 47 3.73 -3.04 8.54
CA THR A 47 3.20 -4.40 8.70
C THR A 47 4.23 -5.49 8.39
N ALA A 48 5.45 -5.33 8.90
CA ALA A 48 6.59 -6.21 8.67
C ALA A 48 6.96 -6.34 7.17
N PHE A 49 6.95 -5.21 6.46
CA PHE A 49 7.34 -5.17 5.05
C PHE A 49 8.78 -5.67 4.83
N PRO A 50 9.06 -6.49 3.81
CA PRO A 50 8.16 -6.91 2.72
C PRO A 50 7.40 -8.22 2.97
N SER A 51 7.69 -8.94 4.04
CA SER A 51 7.17 -10.29 4.25
C SER A 51 5.70 -10.35 4.67
N GLY A 52 5.24 -9.36 5.43
CA GLY A 52 3.93 -9.39 6.07
C GLY A 52 3.84 -10.41 7.23
N HIS A 53 4.96 -11.04 7.63
CA HIS A 53 5.01 -12.07 8.66
C HIS A 53 5.27 -11.47 10.05
N SER A 54 4.20 -11.13 10.74
CA SER A 54 4.23 -10.72 12.15
C SER A 54 2.84 -10.86 12.77
N SER A 55 2.75 -10.76 14.09
CA SER A 55 1.46 -10.69 14.77
C SER A 55 0.72 -9.40 14.42
N LEU A 56 -0.61 -9.42 14.54
CA LEU A 56 -1.44 -8.24 14.27
C LEU A 56 -1.05 -7.04 15.16
N ASP A 57 -0.75 -7.28 16.43
CA ASP A 57 -0.36 -6.20 17.37
C ASP A 57 0.92 -5.50 16.92
N VAL A 58 1.91 -6.26 16.43
CA VAL A 58 3.15 -5.69 15.89
C VAL A 58 2.88 -4.89 14.62
N LYS A 59 2.01 -5.39 13.74
CA LYS A 59 1.62 -4.68 12.51
C LYS A 59 0.89 -3.37 12.83
N ILE A 60 0.01 -3.37 13.82
CA ILE A 60 -0.67 -2.16 14.30
C ILE A 60 0.32 -1.16 14.88
N ALA A 61 1.26 -1.63 15.71
CA ALA A 61 2.29 -0.76 16.29
C ALA A 61 3.21 -0.14 15.22
N ASP A 62 3.63 -0.92 14.23
CA ASP A 62 4.44 -0.49 13.07
C ASP A 62 3.69 0.57 12.24
N THR A 63 2.38 0.36 12.02
CA THR A 63 1.51 1.33 11.34
C THR A 63 1.41 2.64 12.12
N LYS A 64 1.14 2.58 13.42
CA LYS A 64 1.05 3.78 14.28
C LYS A 64 2.37 4.55 14.29
N MET A 65 3.50 3.86 14.35
CA MET A 65 4.82 4.50 14.28
C MET A 65 5.00 5.31 12.98
N ALA A 66 4.55 4.79 11.85
CA ALA A 66 4.60 5.50 10.56
C ALA A 66 3.65 6.72 10.55
N VAL A 67 2.44 6.57 11.09
CA VAL A 67 1.45 7.65 11.23
C VAL A 67 1.97 8.77 12.13
N ASP A 68 2.50 8.44 13.30
CA ASP A 68 3.04 9.39 14.28
C ASP A 68 4.28 10.13 13.75
N ALA A 69 5.03 9.48 12.86
CA ALA A 69 6.15 10.11 12.16
C ALA A 69 5.71 11.11 11.07
N GLY A 70 4.41 11.17 10.75
CA GLY A 70 3.81 12.11 9.79
C GLY A 70 3.63 11.55 8.39
N ALA A 71 3.57 10.23 8.20
CA ALA A 71 3.24 9.64 6.91
C ALA A 71 1.84 10.09 6.45
N HIS A 72 1.69 10.40 5.16
CA HIS A 72 0.40 10.68 4.54
C HIS A 72 -0.31 9.42 4.06
N GLU A 73 0.45 8.36 3.84
CA GLU A 73 -0.01 7.08 3.32
C GLU A 73 0.79 5.95 3.98
N VAL A 74 0.14 4.82 4.24
CA VAL A 74 0.77 3.61 4.75
C VAL A 74 0.56 2.48 3.74
N ASP A 75 1.65 1.83 3.37
CA ASP A 75 1.67 0.67 2.47
C ASP A 75 1.80 -0.60 3.33
N MET A 76 0.69 -1.30 3.57
CA MET A 76 0.69 -2.58 4.29
C MET A 76 0.86 -3.77 3.36
N VAL A 77 1.38 -4.87 3.87
CA VAL A 77 1.41 -6.18 3.19
C VAL A 77 0.45 -7.13 3.88
N ILE A 78 -0.42 -7.79 3.10
CA ILE A 78 -1.36 -8.78 3.66
C ILE A 78 -0.64 -10.03 4.17
N SER A 79 -1.26 -10.76 5.10
CA SER A 79 -0.83 -12.08 5.55
C SER A 79 -1.11 -13.13 4.46
N ARG A 80 -0.22 -13.22 3.45
CA ARG A 80 -0.35 -14.13 2.29
C ARG A 80 -0.56 -15.59 2.70
N GLY A 81 0.15 -16.04 3.75
CA GLY A 81 -0.04 -17.39 4.28
C GLY A 81 -1.48 -17.66 4.74
N LYS A 82 -2.13 -16.69 5.38
CA LYS A 82 -3.54 -16.76 5.77
C LYS A 82 -4.45 -16.80 4.56
N PHE A 83 -4.18 -15.97 3.55
CA PHE A 83 -4.91 -15.99 2.29
C PHE A 83 -4.85 -17.36 1.62
N HIS A 84 -3.66 -17.96 1.50
CA HIS A 84 -3.49 -19.30 0.90
C HIS A 84 -4.12 -20.44 1.69
N MET A 85 -4.29 -20.27 3.00
CA MET A 85 -5.03 -21.23 3.84
C MET A 85 -6.56 -21.07 3.72
N GLY A 86 -7.04 -20.09 2.95
CA GLY A 86 -8.47 -19.80 2.83
C GLY A 86 -9.04 -19.01 4.02
N ASP A 87 -8.19 -18.50 4.92
CA ASP A 87 -8.59 -17.71 6.09
C ASP A 87 -8.83 -16.25 5.67
N PHE A 88 -9.80 -16.04 4.78
CA PHE A 88 -10.13 -14.75 4.20
C PHE A 88 -10.70 -13.77 5.23
N GLY A 89 -11.40 -14.30 6.25
CA GLY A 89 -11.90 -13.52 7.37
C GLY A 89 -10.75 -12.85 8.13
N PHE A 90 -9.67 -13.59 8.41
CA PHE A 90 -8.47 -13.02 9.04
C PHE A 90 -7.86 -11.91 8.18
N VAL A 91 -7.75 -12.12 6.86
CA VAL A 91 -7.17 -11.09 5.95
C VAL A 91 -8.02 -9.83 5.93
N TYR A 92 -9.34 -9.97 5.92
CA TYR A 92 -10.26 -8.84 6.02
C TYR A 92 -10.10 -8.08 7.34
N ASP A 93 -10.13 -8.78 8.47
CA ASP A 93 -10.03 -8.19 9.81
C ASP A 93 -8.67 -7.51 10.02
N GLU A 94 -7.59 -8.12 9.51
CA GLU A 94 -6.24 -7.53 9.53
C GLU A 94 -6.22 -6.19 8.80
N ILE A 95 -6.74 -6.12 7.57
CA ILE A 95 -6.78 -4.89 6.77
C ILE A 95 -7.64 -3.83 7.47
N ALA A 96 -8.81 -4.21 7.97
CA ALA A 96 -9.70 -3.30 8.69
C ALA A 96 -9.04 -2.72 9.96
N ALA A 97 -8.32 -3.55 10.73
CA ALA A 97 -7.58 -3.11 11.92
C ALA A 97 -6.45 -2.13 11.55
N ILE A 98 -5.71 -2.39 10.47
CA ILE A 98 -4.67 -1.48 9.98
C ILE A 98 -5.28 -0.18 9.46
N LYS A 99 -6.42 -0.25 8.74
CA LYS A 99 -7.15 0.96 8.32
C LYS A 99 -7.57 1.81 9.52
N GLN A 100 -8.06 1.18 10.58
CA GLN A 100 -8.39 1.86 11.83
C GLN A 100 -7.15 2.52 12.46
N ALA A 101 -6.00 1.85 12.44
CA ALA A 101 -4.74 2.39 12.98
C ALA A 101 -4.23 3.59 12.16
N CYS A 102 -4.54 3.68 10.87
CA CYS A 102 -4.24 4.85 10.02
C CYS A 102 -5.06 6.10 10.42
N GLY A 103 -6.19 5.93 11.11
CA GLY A 103 -7.11 7.03 11.42
C GLY A 103 -7.80 7.59 10.17
N THR A 104 -8.25 8.85 10.26
CA THR A 104 -9.04 9.50 9.19
C THR A 104 -8.20 10.29 8.19
N SER A 105 -6.97 10.65 8.54
CA SER A 105 -6.11 11.52 7.75
C SER A 105 -5.07 10.79 6.89
N VAL A 106 -4.76 9.53 7.24
CA VAL A 106 -3.73 8.74 6.55
C VAL A 106 -4.40 7.68 5.67
N ARG A 107 -4.00 7.61 4.40
CA ARG A 107 -4.54 6.65 3.44
C ARG A 107 -3.82 5.31 3.56
N LEU A 108 -4.59 4.24 3.43
CA LEU A 108 -4.07 2.87 3.42
C LEU A 108 -3.94 2.33 2.00
N LYS A 109 -2.74 1.88 1.62
CA LYS A 109 -2.51 1.08 0.43
C LYS A 109 -2.24 -0.37 0.83
N VAL A 110 -3.01 -1.30 0.27
CA VAL A 110 -2.91 -2.72 0.57
C VAL A 110 -2.13 -3.43 -0.52
N ILE A 111 -0.92 -3.88 -0.20
CA ILE A 111 -0.08 -4.67 -1.10
C ILE A 111 -0.56 -6.12 -1.06
N LEU A 112 -1.07 -6.60 -2.19
CA LEU A 112 -1.60 -7.95 -2.34
C LEU A 112 -0.49 -8.98 -2.59
N GLU A 113 0.66 -8.54 -3.12
CA GLU A 113 1.77 -9.37 -3.61
C GLU A 113 1.30 -10.39 -4.64
N THR A 114 0.73 -9.87 -5.71
CA THR A 114 0.01 -10.64 -6.73
C THR A 114 0.83 -11.74 -7.39
N GLY A 115 2.15 -11.60 -7.42
CA GLY A 115 3.06 -12.64 -7.93
C GLY A 115 3.07 -13.92 -7.09
N GLU A 116 2.60 -13.87 -5.84
CA GLU A 116 2.50 -15.03 -4.95
C GLU A 116 1.08 -15.58 -4.84
N LEU A 117 0.06 -14.95 -5.41
CA LEU A 117 -1.34 -15.39 -5.28
C LEU A 117 -1.71 -16.57 -6.20
N GLY A 118 -0.86 -16.94 -7.14
CA GLY A 118 -0.97 -18.15 -7.95
C GLY A 118 -1.80 -18.01 -9.21
N ASN A 119 -2.98 -17.35 -9.18
CA ASN A 119 -3.85 -17.17 -10.33
C ASN A 119 -4.63 -15.84 -10.27
N LEU A 120 -5.31 -15.49 -11.35
CA LEU A 120 -6.06 -14.24 -11.48
C LEU A 120 -7.34 -14.21 -10.62
N ASP A 121 -7.96 -15.36 -10.34
CA ASP A 121 -9.13 -15.42 -9.47
C ASP A 121 -8.74 -15.06 -8.01
N ASN A 122 -7.58 -15.50 -7.56
CA ASN A 122 -7.04 -15.11 -6.26
C ASN A 122 -6.68 -13.63 -6.22
N VAL A 123 -6.16 -13.06 -7.31
CA VAL A 123 -5.90 -11.62 -7.40
C VAL A 123 -7.21 -10.85 -7.29
N ARG A 124 -8.26 -11.30 -7.98
CA ARG A 124 -9.58 -10.71 -7.89
C ARG A 124 -10.13 -10.79 -6.47
N LEU A 125 -10.12 -11.96 -5.86
CA LEU A 125 -10.62 -12.18 -4.50
C LEU A 125 -9.87 -11.32 -3.47
N ALA A 126 -8.53 -11.28 -3.54
CA ALA A 126 -7.73 -10.45 -2.64
C ALA A 126 -8.03 -8.94 -2.82
N SER A 127 -8.29 -8.51 -4.07
CA SER A 127 -8.70 -7.14 -4.37
C SER A 127 -10.05 -6.81 -3.75
N ASP A 128 -11.05 -7.69 -3.93
CA ASP A 128 -12.40 -7.50 -3.37
C ASP A 128 -12.37 -7.47 -1.83
N ILE A 129 -11.58 -8.35 -1.18
CA ILE A 129 -11.39 -8.35 0.27
C ILE A 129 -10.77 -7.03 0.74
N ALA A 130 -9.71 -6.59 0.08
CA ALA A 130 -9.01 -5.35 0.48
C ALA A 130 -9.90 -4.11 0.35
N ILE A 131 -10.67 -4.01 -0.74
CA ILE A 131 -11.61 -2.92 -0.97
C ILE A 131 -12.72 -2.95 0.09
N ALA A 132 -13.31 -4.12 0.33
CA ALA A 132 -14.39 -4.29 1.33
C ALA A 132 -13.92 -3.97 2.75
N ALA A 133 -12.65 -4.25 3.09
CA ALA A 133 -12.03 -3.93 4.38
C ALA A 133 -11.64 -2.45 4.54
N GLY A 134 -11.87 -1.60 3.52
CA GLY A 134 -11.67 -0.15 3.59
C GLY A 134 -10.32 0.36 3.11
N ALA A 135 -9.61 -0.41 2.28
CA ALA A 135 -8.39 0.08 1.61
C ALA A 135 -8.70 1.31 0.75
N ASP A 136 -7.89 2.36 0.86
CA ASP A 136 -7.99 3.52 -0.05
C ASP A 136 -7.35 3.21 -1.41
N PHE A 137 -6.37 2.30 -1.43
CA PHE A 137 -5.72 1.81 -2.63
C PHE A 137 -5.41 0.32 -2.50
N ILE A 138 -5.48 -0.40 -3.60
CA ILE A 138 -4.88 -1.73 -3.74
C ILE A 138 -3.60 -1.62 -4.58
N LYS A 139 -2.56 -2.36 -4.20
CA LYS A 139 -1.23 -2.31 -4.82
C LYS A 139 -0.79 -3.71 -5.19
N THR A 140 -0.20 -3.87 -6.36
CA THR A 140 0.19 -5.19 -6.86
C THR A 140 1.26 -5.86 -5.99
N SER A 141 2.34 -5.14 -5.66
CA SER A 141 3.60 -5.79 -5.28
C SER A 141 4.44 -4.96 -4.31
N THR A 142 5.25 -5.64 -3.51
CA THR A 142 6.31 -5.02 -2.71
C THR A 142 7.47 -4.55 -3.58
N GLY A 143 7.65 -5.13 -4.77
CA GLY A 143 8.81 -4.92 -5.64
C GLY A 143 10.03 -5.76 -5.23
N LYS A 144 9.90 -6.66 -4.23
CA LYS A 144 10.99 -7.52 -3.74
C LYS A 144 11.00 -8.91 -4.34
N ILE A 145 9.90 -9.31 -4.97
CA ILE A 145 9.76 -10.59 -5.68
C ILE A 145 9.31 -10.38 -7.12
N LYS A 146 9.45 -11.43 -7.93
CA LYS A 146 8.96 -11.48 -9.32
C LYS A 146 8.03 -12.68 -9.51
N PRO A 147 7.02 -12.59 -10.40
CA PRO A 147 6.66 -11.38 -11.15
C PRO A 147 6.06 -10.30 -10.24
N ALA A 148 6.31 -9.02 -10.56
CA ALA A 148 5.67 -7.88 -9.92
C ALA A 148 4.36 -7.53 -10.68
N ALA A 149 4.09 -6.24 -10.94
CA ALA A 149 2.94 -5.84 -11.73
C ALA A 149 3.02 -6.35 -13.17
N THR A 150 1.91 -6.91 -13.66
CA THR A 150 1.73 -7.31 -15.07
C THR A 150 0.42 -6.74 -15.61
N LEU A 151 0.29 -6.60 -16.93
CA LEU A 151 -0.94 -6.07 -17.53
C LEU A 151 -2.18 -6.88 -17.15
N PRO A 152 -2.19 -8.24 -17.21
CA PRO A 152 -3.36 -9.02 -16.81
C PRO A 152 -3.75 -8.81 -15.34
N VAL A 153 -2.78 -8.82 -14.43
CA VAL A 153 -3.01 -8.57 -13.00
C VAL A 153 -3.61 -7.17 -12.79
N THR A 154 -3.03 -6.16 -13.43
CA THR A 154 -3.52 -4.79 -13.31
C THR A 154 -4.95 -4.64 -13.82
N LEU A 155 -5.29 -5.31 -14.94
CA LEU A 155 -6.65 -5.31 -15.48
C LEU A 155 -7.64 -5.90 -14.48
N VAL A 156 -7.34 -7.06 -13.89
CA VAL A 156 -8.22 -7.71 -12.90
C VAL A 156 -8.43 -6.82 -11.67
N MET A 157 -7.39 -6.15 -11.20
CA MET A 157 -7.50 -5.20 -10.07
C MET A 157 -8.36 -3.98 -10.44
N LEU A 158 -8.22 -3.45 -11.66
CA LEU A 158 -9.05 -2.33 -12.14
C LEU A 158 -10.52 -2.74 -12.29
N GLU A 159 -10.81 -3.96 -12.75
CA GLU A 159 -12.18 -4.48 -12.81
C GLU A 159 -12.79 -4.63 -11.39
N ALA A 160 -12.01 -5.06 -10.40
CA ALA A 160 -12.47 -5.11 -9.00
C ALA A 160 -12.84 -3.71 -8.48
N ILE A 161 -12.00 -2.70 -8.75
CA ILE A 161 -12.28 -1.31 -8.37
C ILE A 161 -13.54 -0.79 -9.08
N LYS A 162 -13.65 -1.02 -10.38
CA LYS A 162 -14.81 -0.61 -11.19
C LYS A 162 -16.11 -1.22 -10.64
N ASP A 163 -16.13 -2.53 -10.42
CA ASP A 163 -17.31 -3.23 -9.90
C ASP A 163 -17.73 -2.73 -8.51
N HIS A 164 -16.76 -2.34 -7.70
CA HIS A 164 -17.05 -1.74 -6.39
C HIS A 164 -17.61 -0.32 -6.52
N TYR A 165 -17.11 0.47 -7.47
CA TYR A 165 -17.55 1.86 -7.67
C TYR A 165 -19.00 1.96 -8.18
N TYR A 166 -19.45 0.97 -8.97
CA TYR A 166 -20.78 0.95 -9.57
C TYR A 166 -21.84 0.14 -8.77
N LYS A 167 -21.47 -0.37 -7.59
CA LYS A 167 -22.41 -0.98 -6.64
C LYS A 167 -23.10 0.05 -5.75
#